data_e8b3efc667df6b1bd09b65d458f7e55a
#
_entry.id   e8b3efc667df6b1bd09b65d458f7e55a
#
_cell.length_a   1.000
_cell.length_b   1.000
_cell.length_c   1.000
_cell.angle_alpha   90.00
_cell.angle_beta   90.00
_cell.angle_gamma   90.00
#
_symmetry.space_group_name_H-M   'P 1'
#
loop_
_entity.id
_entity.type
_entity.pdbx_description
1 polymer ?
#
loop_
_entity_poly.entity_id
_entity_poly.type
_entity_poly.pdbx_seq_one_letter_code
_entity_poly.pdbx_strand_id
1 'polypeptide(L)'
;APLVQLFEHTNHAILTPAKHIDCYTTGAEWLQALLREFSKAKECIMLETYIIDNDAVGCLVRDALIDKCRQGVRVMFIYDDVGCWNVKQPFFQPIIDAGGEVHPFLPVRFPSMTHKVNYRNHRKLCIIDRRVGFIGGMNLALRYVSNRCRPWRDMHLRIEGGAVADMQRLFLTDWVFVTGKQDLSTDRLPSNPVSQPIAKEDDTAAAQAPSTLLQIVPSNPVSRYPEIMYGLTWIIQHAKRYLYIQTPYFMPTEPILQALQTAAMSGVDVRLMVPSQPDGFWLRWVNDSYFTVVLQAGIRVFTYNAGFLHSKCAVADDDWCTVGSSNMDFRSFENNFEANAFIYGKKAATSVKEIFMKDLNACTEVRINQWRKRPWRRRLLESYTRILAPLL
;
A
#
# COMPACT_ATOMS: atom_id res chain seq x y z
N ALA A 1 -17.97 14.95 -1.63
CA ALA A 1 -18.57 13.59 -1.60
C ALA A 1 -18.47 13.02 -0.18
N PRO A 2 -19.43 12.17 0.28
CA PRO A 2 -19.44 11.68 1.67
C PRO A 2 -18.15 10.93 2.07
N LEU A 3 -17.55 10.15 1.17
CA LEU A 3 -16.28 9.48 1.41
C LEU A 3 -15.14 10.49 1.67
N VAL A 4 -15.10 11.60 0.95
CA VAL A 4 -14.12 12.68 1.16
C VAL A 4 -14.26 13.26 2.56
N GLN A 5 -15.49 13.58 2.96
CA GLN A 5 -15.80 14.10 4.29
C GLN A 5 -15.45 13.11 5.40
N LEU A 6 -15.65 11.80 5.19
CA LEU A 6 -15.26 10.77 6.12
C LEU A 6 -13.76 10.89 6.47
N PHE A 7 -12.90 10.97 5.45
CA PHE A 7 -11.46 11.07 5.67
C PHE A 7 -11.02 12.43 6.21
N GLU A 8 -11.67 13.51 5.80
CA GLU A 8 -11.40 14.84 6.37
C GLU A 8 -11.70 14.88 7.88
N HIS A 9 -12.78 14.21 8.32
CA HIS A 9 -13.16 14.17 9.74
C HIS A 9 -12.35 13.19 10.58
N THR A 10 -11.89 12.07 10.00
CA THR A 10 -11.23 11.01 10.78
C THR A 10 -9.72 11.23 10.92
N ASN A 11 -9.06 11.67 9.87
CA ASN A 11 -7.60 11.83 9.86
C ASN A 11 -7.10 13.09 9.14
N HIS A 12 -7.99 14.04 8.84
CA HIS A 12 -7.67 15.29 8.15
C HIS A 12 -7.02 15.09 6.76
N ALA A 13 -7.31 13.96 6.10
CA ALA A 13 -6.83 13.74 4.75
C ALA A 13 -7.53 14.69 3.77
N ILE A 14 -6.75 15.56 3.15
CA ILE A 14 -7.26 16.61 2.27
C ILE A 14 -7.47 16.05 0.87
N LEU A 15 -8.57 16.43 0.23
CA LEU A 15 -8.78 16.12 -1.18
C LEU A 15 -7.87 17.00 -2.04
N THR A 16 -6.92 16.39 -2.73
CA THR A 16 -5.91 17.10 -3.53
C THR A 16 -5.91 16.68 -4.99
N PRO A 17 -5.63 17.59 -5.93
CA PRO A 17 -5.46 17.24 -7.34
C PRO A 17 -4.08 16.62 -7.58
N ALA A 18 -4.05 15.53 -8.34
CA ALA A 18 -2.83 15.02 -8.95
C ALA A 18 -2.69 15.56 -10.37
N LYS A 19 -1.49 16.04 -10.68
CA LYS A 19 -1.14 16.44 -12.05
C LYS A 19 -0.94 15.22 -12.94
N HIS A 20 -0.31 14.18 -12.37
CA HIS A 20 -0.02 12.94 -13.06
C HIS A 20 0.02 11.76 -12.09
N ILE A 21 -0.50 10.61 -12.52
CA ILE A 21 -0.43 9.35 -11.79
C ILE A 21 -0.02 8.25 -12.75
N ASP A 22 1.13 7.60 -12.48
CA ASP A 22 1.53 6.35 -13.11
C ASP A 22 1.23 5.19 -12.17
N CYS A 23 0.78 4.06 -12.70
CA CYS A 23 0.55 2.84 -11.95
C CYS A 23 1.46 1.73 -12.47
N TYR A 24 2.45 1.33 -11.68
CA TYR A 24 3.35 0.23 -11.98
C TYR A 24 2.79 -1.08 -11.45
N THR A 25 2.86 -2.12 -12.28
CA THR A 25 2.36 -3.45 -11.94
C THR A 25 3.47 -4.50 -11.86
N THR A 26 4.67 -4.13 -12.22
CA THR A 26 5.89 -4.95 -12.12
C THR A 26 6.96 -4.21 -11.31
N GLY A 27 7.69 -4.94 -10.47
CA GLY A 27 8.76 -4.34 -9.66
C GLY A 27 9.92 -3.80 -10.51
N ALA A 28 10.15 -4.37 -11.69
CA ALA A 28 11.21 -3.90 -12.58
C ALA A 28 10.93 -2.48 -13.13
N GLU A 29 9.71 -2.24 -13.63
CA GLU A 29 9.29 -0.91 -14.10
C GLU A 29 9.27 0.12 -12.97
N TRP A 30 8.74 -0.28 -11.80
CA TRP A 30 8.71 0.55 -10.61
C TRP A 30 10.12 0.94 -10.14
N LEU A 31 11.03 -0.03 -9.99
CA LEU A 31 12.40 0.22 -9.56
C LEU A 31 13.14 1.13 -10.53
N GLN A 32 12.98 0.91 -11.85
CA GLN A 32 13.57 1.77 -12.88
C GLN A 32 13.04 3.21 -12.74
N ALA A 33 11.74 3.39 -12.50
CA ALA A 33 11.14 4.70 -12.31
C ALA A 33 11.67 5.38 -11.04
N LEU A 34 11.77 4.63 -9.92
CA LEU A 34 12.29 5.13 -8.65
C LEU A 34 13.74 5.61 -8.79
N LEU A 35 14.62 4.80 -9.39
CA LEU A 35 16.03 5.15 -9.59
C LEU A 35 16.19 6.33 -10.56
N ARG A 36 15.34 6.43 -11.58
CA ARG A 36 15.30 7.59 -12.49
C ARG A 36 14.94 8.87 -11.74
N GLU A 37 13.99 8.83 -10.81
CA GLU A 37 13.68 10.02 -9.99
C GLU A 37 14.78 10.31 -8.98
N PHE A 38 15.44 9.28 -8.40
CA PHE A 38 16.64 9.48 -7.57
C PHE A 38 17.75 10.21 -8.34
N SER A 39 18.02 9.79 -9.58
CA SER A 39 19.08 10.44 -10.38
C SER A 39 18.84 11.94 -10.60
N LYS A 40 17.56 12.37 -10.64
CA LYS A 40 17.16 13.78 -10.82
C LYS A 40 17.09 14.57 -9.49
N ALA A 41 17.12 13.90 -8.33
CA ALA A 41 16.97 14.53 -7.04
C ALA A 41 18.08 15.58 -6.79
N LYS A 42 17.68 16.75 -6.27
CA LYS A 42 18.56 17.90 -6.00
C LYS A 42 18.48 18.38 -4.56
N GLU A 43 17.34 18.19 -3.88
CA GLU A 43 17.08 18.73 -2.54
C GLU A 43 17.01 17.63 -1.49
N CYS A 44 16.06 16.69 -1.67
CA CYS A 44 15.83 15.66 -0.67
C CYS A 44 15.24 14.38 -1.24
N ILE A 45 15.55 13.26 -0.58
CA ILE A 45 14.89 11.95 -0.74
C ILE A 45 14.43 11.50 0.63
N MET A 46 13.12 11.32 0.79
CA MET A 46 12.48 10.77 1.98
C MET A 46 11.97 9.38 1.62
N LEU A 47 12.57 8.34 2.18
CA LEU A 47 12.26 6.94 1.88
C LEU A 47 11.77 6.22 3.13
N GLU A 48 10.65 5.52 3.01
CA GLU A 48 10.07 4.70 4.05
C GLU A 48 9.65 3.35 3.47
N THR A 49 10.11 2.25 4.08
CA THR A 49 9.81 0.90 3.60
C THR A 49 9.62 -0.09 4.73
N TYR A 50 8.75 -1.08 4.50
CA TYR A 50 8.61 -2.21 5.40
C TYR A 50 9.78 -3.19 5.28
N ILE A 51 10.19 -3.51 4.04
CA ILE A 51 11.30 -4.42 3.79
C ILE A 51 12.29 -3.78 2.81
N ILE A 52 13.56 -3.81 3.20
CA ILE A 52 14.68 -3.76 2.29
C ILE A 52 15.54 -4.99 2.55
N ASP A 53 15.87 -5.76 1.50
CA ASP A 53 16.72 -6.94 1.64
C ASP A 53 18.18 -6.61 1.27
N ASN A 54 19.14 -7.32 1.88
CA ASN A 54 20.54 -7.25 1.48
C ASN A 54 20.77 -8.12 0.23
N ASP A 55 20.13 -7.74 -0.86
CA ASP A 55 20.21 -8.38 -2.17
C ASP A 55 20.58 -7.37 -3.26
N ALA A 56 20.56 -7.78 -4.52
CA ALA A 56 20.93 -6.90 -5.63
C ALA A 56 20.08 -5.62 -5.72
N VAL A 57 18.78 -5.70 -5.37
CA VAL A 57 17.87 -4.53 -5.39
C VAL A 57 18.15 -3.61 -4.21
N GLY A 58 18.25 -4.16 -3.00
CA GLY A 58 18.55 -3.37 -1.81
C GLY A 58 19.92 -2.69 -1.91
N CYS A 59 20.95 -3.41 -2.41
CA CYS A 59 22.27 -2.82 -2.66
C CYS A 59 22.21 -1.70 -3.70
N LEU A 60 21.50 -1.88 -4.81
CA LEU A 60 21.36 -0.88 -5.86
C LEU A 60 20.70 0.41 -5.33
N VAL A 61 19.63 0.26 -4.53
CA VAL A 61 18.95 1.41 -3.90
C VAL A 61 19.85 2.08 -2.88
N ARG A 62 20.52 1.30 -2.02
CA ARG A 62 21.48 1.82 -1.04
C ARG A 62 22.57 2.66 -1.72
N ASP A 63 23.19 2.12 -2.75
CA ASP A 63 24.30 2.76 -3.45
C ASP A 63 23.83 4.05 -4.16
N ALA A 64 22.63 4.06 -4.74
CA ALA A 64 22.02 5.27 -5.30
C ALA A 64 21.77 6.36 -4.23
N LEU A 65 21.35 5.98 -3.02
CA LEU A 65 21.18 6.91 -1.91
C LEU A 65 22.53 7.48 -1.43
N ILE A 66 23.57 6.65 -1.34
CA ILE A 66 24.94 7.08 -1.00
C ILE A 66 25.44 8.12 -2.01
N ASP A 67 25.25 7.84 -3.30
CA ASP A 67 25.68 8.79 -4.35
C ASP A 67 24.94 10.13 -4.24
N LYS A 68 23.67 10.11 -3.84
CA LYS A 68 22.89 11.33 -3.61
C LYS A 68 23.34 12.09 -2.37
N CYS A 69 23.63 11.41 -1.28
CA CYS A 69 24.24 12.04 -0.10
C CYS A 69 25.54 12.78 -0.45
N ARG A 70 26.42 12.12 -1.23
CA ARG A 70 27.70 12.73 -1.69
C ARG A 70 27.50 13.94 -2.59
N GLN A 71 26.38 14.03 -3.30
CA GLN A 71 25.98 15.18 -4.11
C GLN A 71 25.31 16.30 -3.31
N GLY A 72 25.20 16.16 -1.96
CA GLY A 72 24.58 17.14 -1.08
C GLY A 72 23.06 17.04 -0.98
N VAL A 73 22.43 16.00 -1.55
CA VAL A 73 21.01 15.75 -1.40
C VAL A 73 20.73 15.20 0.01
N ARG A 74 19.75 15.77 0.72
CA ARG A 74 19.36 15.28 2.04
C ARG A 74 18.62 13.94 1.90
N VAL A 75 19.16 12.88 2.47
CA VAL A 75 18.55 11.55 2.47
C VAL A 75 18.05 11.22 3.87
N MET A 76 16.74 10.95 3.99
CA MET A 76 16.03 10.55 5.20
C MET A 76 15.40 9.19 4.96
N PHE A 77 15.79 8.17 5.72
CA PHE A 77 15.36 6.79 5.48
C PHE A 77 14.79 6.15 6.76
N ILE A 78 13.56 5.70 6.69
CA ILE A 78 12.87 4.91 7.73
C ILE A 78 12.69 3.48 7.22
N TYR A 79 13.05 2.49 8.04
CA TYR A 79 12.79 1.08 7.76
C TYR A 79 12.13 0.40 8.95
N ASP A 80 11.27 -0.60 8.72
CA ASP A 80 10.70 -1.40 9.82
C ASP A 80 11.75 -2.38 10.36
N ASP A 81 11.96 -2.37 11.68
CA ASP A 81 13.01 -3.16 12.32
C ASP A 81 12.79 -4.67 12.17
N VAL A 82 11.55 -5.14 12.27
CA VAL A 82 11.20 -6.56 12.11
C VAL A 82 11.13 -6.96 10.63
N GLY A 83 10.57 -6.12 9.79
CA GLY A 83 10.53 -6.35 8.33
C GLY A 83 11.94 -6.46 7.73
N CYS A 84 12.91 -5.77 8.33
CA CYS A 84 14.32 -5.78 7.93
C CYS A 84 15.22 -6.62 8.87
N TRP A 85 14.66 -7.57 9.63
CA TRP A 85 15.39 -8.37 10.63
C TRP A 85 16.66 -9.06 10.10
N ASN A 86 16.61 -9.48 8.84
CA ASN A 86 17.74 -10.13 8.17
C ASN A 86 18.82 -9.13 7.69
N VAL A 87 18.54 -7.83 7.75
CA VAL A 87 19.46 -6.78 7.33
C VAL A 87 20.15 -6.18 8.53
N LYS A 88 21.47 -6.36 8.60
CA LYS A 88 22.26 -5.91 9.74
C LYS A 88 22.68 -4.44 9.58
N GLN A 89 22.98 -3.78 10.71
CA GLN A 89 23.50 -2.41 10.77
C GLN A 89 24.59 -2.07 9.72
N PRO A 90 25.58 -2.94 9.43
CA PRO A 90 26.60 -2.66 8.41
C PRO A 90 26.06 -2.38 7.01
N PHE A 91 24.84 -2.83 6.70
CA PHE A 91 24.20 -2.52 5.41
C PHE A 91 23.85 -1.03 5.28
N PHE A 92 23.41 -0.40 6.37
CA PHE A 92 22.99 1.00 6.40
C PHE A 92 24.14 1.97 6.67
N GLN A 93 25.22 1.48 7.30
CA GLN A 93 26.33 2.32 7.71
C GLN A 93 26.91 3.18 6.58
N PRO A 94 27.10 2.69 5.33
CA PRO A 94 27.62 3.53 4.25
C PRO A 94 26.72 4.72 3.87
N ILE A 95 25.40 4.63 4.08
CA ILE A 95 24.48 5.77 3.88
C ILE A 95 24.75 6.83 4.97
N ILE A 96 24.91 6.38 6.22
CA ILE A 96 25.17 7.27 7.37
C ILE A 96 26.53 7.96 7.21
N ASP A 97 27.56 7.20 6.82
CA ASP A 97 28.91 7.72 6.59
C ASP A 97 28.94 8.75 5.44
N ALA A 98 28.03 8.63 4.48
CA ALA A 98 27.86 9.60 3.40
C ALA A 98 27.03 10.85 3.80
N GLY A 99 26.54 10.92 5.04
CA GLY A 99 25.74 12.03 5.57
C GLY A 99 24.22 11.84 5.51
N GLY A 100 23.73 10.64 5.15
CA GLY A 100 22.32 10.30 5.21
C GLY A 100 21.85 9.96 6.64
N GLU A 101 20.57 10.14 6.89
CA GLU A 101 19.92 9.82 8.16
C GLU A 101 19.08 8.55 8.00
N VAL A 102 19.36 7.51 8.81
CA VAL A 102 18.67 6.19 8.72
C VAL A 102 18.18 5.78 10.10
N HIS A 103 16.88 5.50 10.22
CA HIS A 103 16.25 5.16 11.50
C HIS A 103 15.33 3.93 11.39
N PRO A 104 15.45 2.98 12.37
CA PRO A 104 14.50 1.88 12.48
C PRO A 104 13.17 2.35 13.07
N PHE A 105 12.06 1.86 12.50
CA PHE A 105 10.74 2.06 13.07
C PHE A 105 10.44 0.97 14.09
N LEU A 106 10.04 1.34 15.32
CA LEU A 106 9.72 0.46 16.44
C LEU A 106 10.79 -0.65 16.67
N PRO A 107 12.04 -0.27 17.00
CA PRO A 107 13.09 -1.24 17.19
C PRO A 107 12.78 -2.21 18.33
N VAL A 108 12.98 -3.50 18.06
CA VAL A 108 12.79 -4.59 19.03
C VAL A 108 14.11 -4.87 19.74
N ARG A 109 14.17 -4.55 21.04
CA ARG A 109 15.34 -4.78 21.87
C ARG A 109 15.04 -5.86 22.90
N PHE A 110 15.85 -6.93 22.91
CA PHE A 110 15.80 -7.96 23.94
C PHE A 110 16.47 -7.42 25.25
N PRO A 111 15.91 -7.69 26.48
CA PRO A 111 14.79 -8.54 26.81
C PRO A 111 13.41 -7.86 26.83
N SER A 112 13.31 -6.58 26.54
CA SER A 112 12.05 -5.84 26.58
C SER A 112 11.21 -6.11 25.33
N MET A 113 10.80 -7.38 25.12
CA MET A 113 9.74 -7.70 24.18
C MET A 113 8.42 -7.10 24.69
N THR A 114 8.12 -5.90 24.23
CA THR A 114 6.88 -5.19 24.54
C THR A 114 5.79 -5.58 23.53
N HIS A 115 4.52 -5.26 23.81
CA HIS A 115 3.39 -5.35 22.88
C HIS A 115 3.68 -4.68 21.50
N LYS A 116 4.71 -3.85 21.42
CA LYS A 116 5.20 -3.18 20.20
C LYS A 116 5.73 -4.13 19.12
N VAL A 117 5.99 -5.40 19.43
CA VAL A 117 6.39 -6.41 18.41
C VAL A 117 5.30 -6.61 17.37
N ASN A 118 4.03 -6.47 17.73
CA ASN A 118 2.90 -6.64 16.82
C ASN A 118 2.64 -5.41 15.92
N TYR A 119 3.05 -4.23 16.37
CA TYR A 119 2.85 -3.00 15.60
C TYR A 119 3.99 -2.83 14.60
N ARG A 120 3.67 -2.87 13.29
CA ARG A 120 4.68 -2.78 12.23
C ARG A 120 4.40 -1.61 11.31
N ASN A 121 5.46 -0.98 10.85
CA ASN A 121 5.36 0.02 9.80
C ASN A 121 5.31 -0.67 8.43
N HIS A 122 4.10 -0.83 7.91
CA HIS A 122 3.89 -1.50 6.63
C HIS A 122 3.75 -0.51 5.46
N ARG A 123 3.97 0.78 5.69
CA ARG A 123 3.99 1.82 4.65
C ARG A 123 5.16 1.63 3.71
N LYS A 124 4.99 1.99 2.46
CA LYS A 124 6.02 2.06 1.42
C LYS A 124 5.84 3.36 0.69
N LEU A 125 6.62 4.36 1.13
CA LEU A 125 6.55 5.73 0.66
C LEU A 125 7.93 6.18 0.19
N CYS A 126 7.96 6.95 -0.88
CA CYS A 126 9.17 7.69 -1.24
C CYS A 126 8.78 9.07 -1.79
N ILE A 127 9.34 10.13 -1.21
CA ILE A 127 9.12 11.50 -1.65
C ILE A 127 10.45 12.08 -2.12
N ILE A 128 10.48 12.64 -3.33
CA ILE A 128 11.67 13.17 -3.96
C ILE A 128 11.42 14.62 -4.32
N ASP A 129 12.27 15.52 -3.77
CA ASP A 129 12.25 16.97 -3.98
C ASP A 129 10.84 17.59 -3.80
N ARG A 130 9.98 16.96 -2.98
CA ARG A 130 8.58 17.39 -2.77
C ARG A 130 7.77 17.50 -4.06
N ARG A 131 8.29 16.97 -5.15
CA ARG A 131 7.72 17.04 -6.51
C ARG A 131 7.09 15.72 -6.95
N VAL A 132 7.69 14.60 -6.56
CA VAL A 132 7.26 13.25 -6.93
C VAL A 132 7.11 12.43 -5.66
N GLY A 133 6.00 11.68 -5.57
CA GLY A 133 5.75 10.73 -4.50
C GLY A 133 5.50 9.33 -5.06
N PHE A 134 6.00 8.31 -4.37
CA PHE A 134 5.70 6.90 -4.63
C PHE A 134 4.96 6.31 -3.44
N ILE A 135 3.86 5.57 -3.69
CA ILE A 135 3.05 4.88 -2.68
C ILE A 135 2.48 3.58 -3.23
N GLY A 136 2.50 2.50 -2.47
CA GLY A 136 1.91 1.23 -2.91
C GLY A 136 2.34 0.02 -2.08
N GLY A 137 2.32 -1.17 -2.71
CA GLY A 137 2.59 -2.43 -2.05
C GLY A 137 4.04 -2.93 -2.16
N MET A 138 4.84 -2.42 -3.11
CA MET A 138 6.17 -2.97 -3.45
C MET A 138 7.22 -2.62 -2.39
N ASN A 139 8.00 -3.63 -1.99
CA ASN A 139 9.16 -3.48 -1.11
C ASN A 139 10.47 -3.53 -1.92
N LEU A 140 11.58 -3.13 -1.28
CA LEU A 140 12.92 -3.07 -1.87
C LEU A 140 13.63 -4.42 -1.77
N ALA A 141 13.18 -5.40 -2.57
CA ALA A 141 13.71 -6.75 -2.56
C ALA A 141 13.66 -7.40 -3.96
N LEU A 142 14.63 -8.28 -4.24
CA LEU A 142 14.80 -8.91 -5.55
C LEU A 142 13.56 -9.70 -5.99
N ARG A 143 12.79 -10.27 -5.04
CA ARG A 143 11.57 -11.04 -5.34
C ARG A 143 10.49 -10.22 -6.04
N TYR A 144 10.47 -8.91 -5.91
CA TYR A 144 9.54 -8.02 -6.64
C TYR A 144 9.99 -7.76 -8.08
N VAL A 145 11.30 -7.82 -8.35
CA VAL A 145 11.90 -7.44 -9.63
C VAL A 145 12.23 -8.64 -10.52
N SER A 146 12.56 -9.78 -9.89
CA SER A 146 13.00 -10.98 -10.59
C SER A 146 11.84 -11.76 -11.20
N ASN A 147 11.98 -12.12 -12.48
CA ASN A 147 11.05 -13.00 -13.19
C ASN A 147 11.49 -14.49 -13.18
N ARG A 148 12.58 -14.84 -12.47
CA ARG A 148 13.18 -16.17 -12.56
C ARG A 148 12.38 -17.28 -11.85
N CYS A 149 11.80 -16.96 -10.71
CA CYS A 149 10.99 -17.91 -9.93
C CYS A 149 9.82 -17.19 -9.34
N ARG A 150 8.60 -17.54 -9.73
CA ARG A 150 7.36 -17.04 -9.15
C ARG A 150 7.37 -15.51 -8.93
N PRO A 151 7.26 -14.71 -10.01
CA PRO A 151 7.35 -13.25 -9.92
C PRO A 151 6.28 -12.70 -8.99
N TRP A 152 6.63 -11.67 -8.21
CA TRP A 152 5.68 -10.96 -7.36
C TRP A 152 4.97 -9.89 -8.18
N ARG A 153 3.64 -10.01 -8.23
CA ARG A 153 2.74 -9.09 -8.91
C ARG A 153 2.15 -8.14 -7.87
N ASP A 154 2.56 -6.89 -7.89
CA ASP A 154 2.08 -5.88 -6.94
C ASP A 154 1.73 -4.58 -7.68
N MET A 155 1.17 -3.60 -6.97
CA MET A 155 0.85 -2.28 -7.50
C MET A 155 1.55 -1.19 -6.71
N HIS A 156 2.11 -0.20 -7.44
CA HIS A 156 2.75 0.97 -6.86
C HIS A 156 2.47 2.19 -7.73
N LEU A 157 2.07 3.28 -7.10
CA LEU A 157 1.79 4.54 -7.78
C LEU A 157 3.00 5.47 -7.74
N ARG A 158 3.22 6.20 -8.81
CA ARG A 158 4.02 7.41 -8.87
C ARG A 158 3.08 8.59 -9.08
N ILE A 159 3.16 9.59 -8.23
CA ILE A 159 2.23 10.72 -8.17
C ILE A 159 3.00 12.02 -8.30
N GLU A 160 2.51 12.94 -9.13
CA GLU A 160 2.93 14.34 -9.17
C GLU A 160 1.74 15.25 -8.82
N GLY A 161 1.99 16.37 -8.14
CA GLY A 161 0.97 17.34 -7.78
C GLY A 161 0.73 17.45 -6.27
N GLY A 162 -0.44 18.00 -5.89
CA GLY A 162 -0.74 18.37 -4.50
C GLY A 162 -0.61 17.25 -3.47
N ALA A 163 -0.98 16.03 -3.82
CA ALA A 163 -0.92 14.87 -2.92
C ALA A 163 0.50 14.52 -2.43
N VAL A 164 1.55 14.98 -3.11
CA VAL A 164 2.93 14.77 -2.66
C VAL A 164 3.19 15.50 -1.33
N ALA A 165 2.55 16.64 -1.10
CA ALA A 165 2.64 17.35 0.17
C ALA A 165 1.98 16.55 1.32
N ASP A 166 0.90 15.83 1.04
CA ASP A 166 0.24 14.97 2.04
C ASP A 166 1.11 13.75 2.37
N MET A 167 1.74 13.14 1.36
CA MET A 167 2.72 12.06 1.54
C MET A 167 3.92 12.52 2.35
N GLN A 168 4.43 13.72 2.08
CA GLN A 168 5.52 14.32 2.85
C GLN A 168 5.12 14.55 4.31
N ARG A 169 3.92 15.08 4.56
CA ARG A 169 3.41 15.30 5.92
C ARG A 169 3.32 13.98 6.69
N LEU A 170 2.84 12.92 6.04
CA LEU A 170 2.79 11.59 6.62
C LEU A 170 4.18 11.08 6.99
N PHE A 171 5.14 11.14 6.04
CA PHE A 171 6.53 10.74 6.29
C PHE A 171 7.15 11.54 7.45
N LEU A 172 6.96 12.85 7.50
CA LEU A 172 7.50 13.69 8.55
C LEU A 172 6.90 13.40 9.93
N THR A 173 5.63 13.00 9.99
CA THR A 173 5.00 12.51 11.23
C THR A 173 5.72 11.27 11.74
N ASP A 174 5.98 10.29 10.86
CA ASP A 174 6.72 9.08 11.20
C ASP A 174 8.20 9.39 11.53
N TRP A 175 8.79 10.37 10.84
CA TRP A 175 10.16 10.82 11.12
C TRP A 175 10.30 11.40 12.53
N VAL A 176 9.39 12.27 12.93
CA VAL A 176 9.35 12.81 14.31
C VAL A 176 9.17 11.68 15.32
N PHE A 177 8.33 10.72 15.01
CA PHE A 177 8.08 9.57 15.88
C PHE A 177 9.35 8.73 16.11
N VAL A 178 10.14 8.44 15.07
CA VAL A 178 11.34 7.60 15.19
C VAL A 178 12.54 8.35 15.76
N THR A 179 12.65 9.65 15.51
CA THR A 179 13.81 10.45 15.93
C THR A 179 13.62 11.12 17.30
N GLY A 180 12.38 11.32 17.74
CA GLY A 180 12.03 12.11 18.93
C GLY A 180 12.34 13.62 18.77
N LYS A 181 12.78 14.05 17.59
CA LYS A 181 13.13 15.45 17.31
C LYS A 181 11.87 16.19 16.86
N GLN A 182 11.34 17.06 17.72
CA GLN A 182 10.23 17.96 17.34
C GLN A 182 10.69 19.11 16.44
N ASP A 183 11.98 19.40 16.45
CA ASP A 183 12.56 20.47 15.63
C ASP A 183 12.88 19.94 14.22
N LEU A 184 11.86 19.92 13.42
CA LEU A 184 11.98 19.96 11.97
C LEU A 184 12.35 21.40 11.61
N SER A 185 13.51 21.88 12.10
CA SER A 185 13.97 23.24 11.82
C SER A 185 13.82 23.49 10.32
N THR A 186 12.82 24.29 10.01
CA THR A 186 12.39 24.71 8.68
C THR A 186 13.53 25.36 7.89
N ASP A 187 14.64 25.69 8.55
CA ASP A 187 15.82 26.30 7.95
C ASP A 187 16.58 25.38 6.98
N ARG A 188 16.27 24.07 6.96
CA ARG A 188 16.79 23.14 5.94
C ARG A 188 15.72 22.44 5.10
N LEU A 189 14.46 22.61 5.43
CA LEU A 189 13.34 22.31 4.54
C LEU A 189 12.91 23.64 3.94
N PRO A 190 13.06 23.88 2.63
CA PRO A 190 12.60 25.13 2.03
C PRO A 190 11.14 25.36 2.42
N SER A 191 10.84 26.59 2.78
CA SER A 191 9.54 27.04 3.26
C SER A 191 8.39 26.43 2.46
N ASN A 192 7.48 25.81 3.19
CA ASN A 192 6.29 25.14 2.69
C ASN A 192 5.41 26.10 1.88
N PRO A 193 5.05 25.82 0.63
CA PRO A 193 3.95 26.51 -0.03
C PRO A 193 2.59 25.92 0.40
N VAL A 194 2.36 25.72 1.73
CA VAL A 194 1.09 25.18 2.26
C VAL A 194 -0.02 26.23 2.29
N SER A 195 0.21 27.46 1.85
CA SER A 195 -0.80 28.51 1.83
C SER A 195 -0.71 29.45 0.63
N GLN A 196 -0.30 28.93 -0.53
CA GLN A 196 -0.78 29.64 -1.71
C GLN A 196 -2.17 29.06 -2.05
N PRO A 197 -3.25 29.87 -1.94
CA PRO A 197 -4.47 29.58 -2.66
C PRO A 197 -4.00 29.35 -4.10
N ILE A 198 -4.54 28.32 -4.75
CA ILE A 198 -4.35 28.08 -6.19
C ILE A 198 -4.35 29.45 -6.84
N ALA A 199 -3.16 29.95 -7.22
CA ALA A 199 -3.08 31.19 -7.98
C ALA A 199 -4.03 30.98 -9.15
N LYS A 200 -4.96 31.88 -9.34
CA LYS A 200 -5.75 31.95 -10.56
C LYS A 200 -4.73 32.04 -11.68
N GLU A 201 -4.38 30.88 -12.26
CA GLU A 201 -3.63 30.85 -13.50
C GLU A 201 -4.49 31.58 -14.52
N ASP A 202 -3.88 32.55 -15.21
CA ASP A 202 -4.49 33.31 -16.29
C ASP A 202 -5.25 32.38 -17.25
N ASP A 203 -6.48 32.73 -17.55
CA ASP A 203 -7.46 32.06 -18.41
C ASP A 203 -7.04 31.92 -19.90
N THR A 204 -5.74 31.76 -20.20
CA THR A 204 -5.23 31.68 -21.56
C THR A 204 -4.26 30.52 -21.80
N ALA A 205 -4.58 29.28 -21.31
CA ALA A 205 -3.86 28.09 -21.75
C ALA A 205 -4.85 26.93 -21.89
N ALA A 206 -4.82 26.34 -23.08
CA ALA A 206 -5.53 25.16 -23.58
C ALA A 206 -6.18 24.27 -22.52
N ALA A 207 -7.45 23.89 -22.74
CA ALA A 207 -8.25 22.99 -21.91
C ALA A 207 -7.41 21.85 -21.30
N GLN A 208 -6.96 22.06 -20.05
CA GLN A 208 -6.22 21.05 -19.30
C GLN A 208 -7.18 19.90 -18.99
N ALA A 209 -6.75 18.67 -19.29
CA ALA A 209 -7.49 17.48 -18.91
C ALA A 209 -7.82 17.52 -17.41
N PRO A 210 -9.05 17.17 -16.99
CA PRO A 210 -9.47 17.27 -15.60
C PRO A 210 -8.46 16.52 -14.70
N SER A 211 -7.91 17.23 -13.72
CA SER A 211 -6.97 16.67 -12.76
C SER A 211 -7.65 15.55 -11.97
N THR A 212 -6.95 14.42 -11.81
CA THR A 212 -7.45 13.33 -10.98
C THR A 212 -7.38 13.72 -9.52
N LEU A 213 -8.49 13.61 -8.79
CA LEU A 213 -8.56 13.93 -7.37
C LEU A 213 -8.23 12.70 -6.53
N LEU A 214 -7.50 12.87 -5.43
CA LEU A 214 -7.19 11.80 -4.49
C LEU A 214 -6.99 12.30 -3.05
N GLN A 215 -7.05 11.36 -2.13
CA GLN A 215 -6.67 11.56 -0.72
C GLN A 215 -5.63 10.50 -0.33
N ILE A 216 -4.57 10.92 0.35
CA ILE A 216 -3.63 10.00 0.99
C ILE A 216 -4.16 9.73 2.39
N VAL A 217 -4.55 8.50 2.62
CA VAL A 217 -5.21 8.07 3.87
C VAL A 217 -4.28 7.17 4.64
N PRO A 218 -3.65 7.64 5.72
CA PRO A 218 -2.95 6.80 6.66
C PRO A 218 -3.91 6.07 7.58
N SER A 219 -3.49 4.92 8.10
CA SER A 219 -4.09 4.22 9.23
C SER A 219 -2.98 3.74 10.15
N ASN A 220 -3.26 3.65 11.45
CA ASN A 220 -2.29 3.16 12.41
C ASN A 220 -2.99 2.61 13.67
N PRO A 221 -2.32 1.73 14.45
CA PRO A 221 -2.95 1.06 15.60
C PRO A 221 -3.31 1.99 16.77
N VAL A 222 -2.84 3.23 16.77
CA VAL A 222 -3.17 4.21 17.83
C VAL A 222 -4.15 5.28 17.35
N SER A 223 -4.57 5.24 16.10
CA SER A 223 -5.65 6.06 15.57
C SER A 223 -6.96 5.76 16.30
N ARG A 224 -7.77 6.79 16.50
CA ARG A 224 -9.13 6.64 17.08
C ARG A 224 -10.04 5.77 16.22
N TYR A 225 -9.81 5.78 14.91
CA TYR A 225 -10.61 5.07 13.91
C TYR A 225 -9.70 4.28 12.96
N PRO A 226 -10.13 3.11 12.46
CA PRO A 226 -9.43 2.37 11.41
C PRO A 226 -9.79 2.96 10.04
N GLU A 227 -9.18 4.07 9.65
CA GLU A 227 -9.60 4.95 8.55
C GLU A 227 -9.67 4.22 7.21
N ILE A 228 -8.65 3.42 6.88
CA ILE A 228 -8.61 2.66 5.62
C ILE A 228 -9.76 1.63 5.59
N MET A 229 -10.00 0.94 6.71
CA MET A 229 -11.11 -0.01 6.82
C MET A 229 -12.47 0.70 6.64
N TYR A 230 -12.65 1.87 7.24
CA TYR A 230 -13.87 2.65 7.08
C TYR A 230 -14.09 3.09 5.63
N GLY A 231 -13.03 3.55 4.96
CA GLY A 231 -13.10 3.93 3.55
C GLY A 231 -13.44 2.75 2.64
N LEU A 232 -12.82 1.58 2.87
CA LEU A 232 -13.14 0.35 2.14
C LEU A 232 -14.59 -0.09 2.41
N THR A 233 -15.02 -0.09 3.67
CA THR A 233 -16.40 -0.43 4.04
C THR A 233 -17.39 0.48 3.33
N TRP A 234 -17.10 1.79 3.32
CA TRP A 234 -17.94 2.77 2.63
C TRP A 234 -18.05 2.47 1.12
N ILE A 235 -16.91 2.22 0.44
CA ILE A 235 -16.89 1.89 -1.01
C ILE A 235 -17.71 0.62 -1.28
N ILE A 236 -17.53 -0.43 -0.45
CA ILE A 236 -18.23 -1.70 -0.60
C ILE A 236 -19.75 -1.50 -0.49
N GLN A 237 -20.20 -0.74 0.51
CA GLN A 237 -21.62 -0.47 0.77
C GLN A 237 -22.28 0.44 -0.30
N HIS A 238 -21.49 1.25 -1.01
CA HIS A 238 -21.99 2.19 -2.01
C HIS A 238 -21.78 1.72 -3.46
N ALA A 239 -21.11 0.58 -3.66
CA ALA A 239 -20.98 -0.05 -4.96
C ALA A 239 -22.36 -0.47 -5.49
N LYS A 240 -22.64 -0.16 -6.76
CA LYS A 240 -23.94 -0.43 -7.41
C LYS A 240 -23.87 -1.43 -8.54
N ARG A 241 -22.76 -1.45 -9.28
CA ARG A 241 -22.59 -2.28 -10.48
C ARG A 241 -21.56 -3.38 -10.26
N TYR A 242 -20.37 -2.99 -9.81
CA TYR A 242 -19.26 -3.92 -9.58
C TYR A 242 -18.30 -3.43 -8.50
N LEU A 243 -17.63 -4.38 -7.88
CA LEU A 243 -16.53 -4.19 -6.94
C LEU A 243 -15.46 -5.25 -7.19
N TYR A 244 -14.26 -4.85 -7.59
CA TYR A 244 -13.14 -5.77 -7.83
C TYR A 244 -12.01 -5.49 -6.85
N ILE A 245 -11.51 -6.55 -6.20
CA ILE A 245 -10.53 -6.47 -5.12
C ILE A 245 -9.37 -7.41 -5.41
N GLN A 246 -8.13 -6.91 -5.25
CA GLN A 246 -6.92 -7.73 -5.18
C GLN A 246 -6.30 -7.61 -3.80
N THR A 247 -5.99 -8.73 -3.16
CA THR A 247 -5.27 -8.79 -1.88
C THR A 247 -4.49 -10.09 -1.76
N PRO A 248 -3.25 -10.07 -1.22
CA PRO A 248 -2.50 -11.30 -0.97
C PRO A 248 -3.11 -12.13 0.16
N TYR A 249 -3.68 -11.46 1.15
CA TYR A 249 -4.27 -12.06 2.34
C TYR A 249 -5.71 -11.59 2.49
N PHE A 250 -6.63 -12.55 2.52
CA PHE A 250 -8.04 -12.30 2.68
C PHE A 250 -8.52 -12.90 4.01
N MET A 251 -8.35 -12.11 5.05
CA MET A 251 -8.78 -12.40 6.43
C MET A 251 -9.58 -11.21 6.95
N PRO A 252 -10.72 -10.90 6.30
CA PRO A 252 -11.46 -9.66 6.57
C PRO A 252 -11.98 -9.64 8.00
N THR A 253 -12.03 -8.44 8.57
CA THR A 253 -12.81 -8.17 9.78
C THR A 253 -14.30 -8.38 9.52
N GLU A 254 -15.07 -8.62 10.57
CA GLU A 254 -16.51 -8.88 10.43
C GLU A 254 -17.26 -7.76 9.67
N PRO A 255 -17.02 -6.45 9.92
CA PRO A 255 -17.67 -5.37 9.15
C PRO A 255 -17.40 -5.44 7.65
N ILE A 256 -16.17 -5.72 7.24
CA ILE A 256 -15.79 -5.86 5.82
C ILE A 256 -16.46 -7.09 5.21
N LEU A 257 -16.45 -8.23 5.93
CA LEU A 257 -17.07 -9.47 5.44
C LEU A 257 -18.58 -9.29 5.22
N GLN A 258 -19.28 -8.70 6.19
CA GLN A 258 -20.71 -8.42 6.09
C GLN A 258 -21.04 -7.45 4.96
N ALA A 259 -20.24 -6.39 4.80
CA ALA A 259 -20.42 -5.43 3.72
C ALA A 259 -20.26 -6.10 2.34
N LEU A 260 -19.23 -6.95 2.15
CA LEU A 260 -19.00 -7.70 0.92
C LEU A 260 -20.15 -8.65 0.59
N GLN A 261 -20.63 -9.41 1.60
CA GLN A 261 -21.76 -10.31 1.45
C GLN A 261 -23.03 -9.56 1.04
N THR A 262 -23.33 -8.46 1.74
CA THR A 262 -24.51 -7.64 1.47
C THR A 262 -24.47 -7.07 0.06
N ALA A 263 -23.32 -6.52 -0.37
CA ALA A 263 -23.16 -6.01 -1.73
C ALA A 263 -23.41 -7.09 -2.79
N ALA A 264 -22.80 -8.27 -2.64
CA ALA A 264 -23.00 -9.38 -3.59
C ALA A 264 -24.44 -9.89 -3.60
N MET A 265 -25.08 -10.08 -2.45
CA MET A 265 -26.47 -10.50 -2.32
C MET A 265 -27.45 -9.45 -2.88
N SER A 266 -27.05 -8.17 -2.92
CA SER A 266 -27.82 -7.08 -3.52
C SER A 266 -27.62 -6.95 -5.03
N GLY A 267 -26.85 -7.85 -5.66
CA GLY A 267 -26.67 -7.91 -7.11
C GLY A 267 -25.43 -7.20 -7.65
N VAL A 268 -24.53 -6.71 -6.80
CA VAL A 268 -23.23 -6.17 -7.23
C VAL A 268 -22.31 -7.30 -7.70
N ASP A 269 -21.65 -7.15 -8.85
CA ASP A 269 -20.60 -8.08 -9.32
C ASP A 269 -19.35 -7.93 -8.46
N VAL A 270 -19.29 -8.66 -7.35
CA VAL A 270 -18.13 -8.64 -6.44
C VAL A 270 -17.13 -9.72 -6.85
N ARG A 271 -15.90 -9.31 -7.19
CA ARG A 271 -14.80 -10.20 -7.56
C ARG A 271 -13.62 -10.02 -6.62
N LEU A 272 -13.18 -11.12 -6.04
CA LEU A 272 -12.02 -11.20 -5.18
C LEU A 272 -10.91 -11.98 -5.89
N MET A 273 -9.73 -11.38 -6.01
CA MET A 273 -8.55 -12.03 -6.56
C MET A 273 -7.49 -12.17 -5.47
N VAL A 274 -7.00 -13.40 -5.28
CA VAL A 274 -5.99 -13.76 -4.29
C VAL A 274 -4.90 -14.63 -4.94
N PRO A 275 -3.70 -14.79 -4.36
CA PRO A 275 -2.71 -15.70 -4.91
C PRO A 275 -3.18 -17.17 -4.82
N SER A 276 -2.88 -17.96 -5.85
CA SER A 276 -3.16 -19.42 -5.84
C SER A 276 -2.32 -20.17 -4.80
N GLN A 277 -1.13 -19.62 -4.51
CA GLN A 277 -0.22 -20.13 -3.48
C GLN A 277 0.28 -18.95 -2.65
N PRO A 278 -0.16 -18.77 -1.43
CA PRO A 278 0.41 -17.80 -0.47
C PRO A 278 1.88 -18.09 -0.18
N ASP A 279 2.58 -17.09 0.34
CA ASP A 279 3.99 -17.17 0.74
C ASP A 279 4.19 -17.85 2.10
N GLY A 280 3.13 -18.01 2.90
CA GLY A 280 3.13 -18.73 4.16
C GLY A 280 2.24 -19.98 4.15
N PHE A 281 2.73 -21.10 4.73
CA PHE A 281 1.98 -22.35 4.77
C PHE A 281 0.61 -22.21 5.46
N TRP A 282 0.54 -21.52 6.61
CA TRP A 282 -0.68 -21.31 7.37
C TRP A 282 -1.64 -20.33 6.69
N LEU A 283 -1.11 -19.33 6.00
CA LEU A 283 -1.89 -18.29 5.33
C LEU A 283 -2.82 -18.84 4.24
N ARG A 284 -2.42 -19.95 3.60
CA ARG A 284 -3.28 -20.65 2.64
C ARG A 284 -4.56 -21.15 3.30
N TRP A 285 -4.44 -21.83 4.43
CA TRP A 285 -5.58 -22.43 5.12
C TRP A 285 -6.52 -21.38 5.68
N VAL A 286 -5.97 -20.28 6.17
CA VAL A 286 -6.76 -19.15 6.67
C VAL A 286 -7.51 -18.47 5.54
N ASN A 287 -6.86 -18.11 4.43
CA ASN A 287 -7.53 -17.55 3.24
C ASN A 287 -8.66 -18.49 2.76
N ASP A 288 -8.35 -19.76 2.59
CA ASP A 288 -9.28 -20.78 2.11
C ASP A 288 -10.51 -20.93 3.03
N SER A 289 -10.36 -20.68 4.34
CA SER A 289 -11.45 -20.78 5.31
C SER A 289 -12.60 -19.80 5.07
N TYR A 290 -12.29 -18.63 4.47
CA TYR A 290 -13.29 -17.62 4.14
C TYR A 290 -14.02 -17.89 2.81
N PHE A 291 -13.44 -18.71 1.91
CA PHE A 291 -14.02 -18.90 0.56
C PHE A 291 -15.42 -19.50 0.59
N THR A 292 -15.72 -20.40 1.53
CA THR A 292 -17.06 -20.98 1.63
C THR A 292 -18.13 -19.91 1.86
N VAL A 293 -17.86 -18.98 2.78
CA VAL A 293 -18.80 -17.94 3.18
C VAL A 293 -19.00 -16.91 2.06
N VAL A 294 -17.92 -16.48 1.40
CA VAL A 294 -18.02 -15.49 0.33
C VAL A 294 -18.62 -16.08 -0.95
N LEU A 295 -18.30 -17.33 -1.31
CA LEU A 295 -18.88 -18.01 -2.46
C LEU A 295 -20.40 -18.27 -2.28
N GLN A 296 -20.84 -18.54 -1.03
CA GLN A 296 -22.27 -18.69 -0.73
C GLN A 296 -23.05 -17.39 -0.86
N ALA A 297 -22.40 -16.25 -0.60
CA ALA A 297 -22.98 -14.93 -0.81
C ALA A 297 -23.02 -14.48 -2.28
N GLY A 298 -22.43 -15.26 -3.20
CA GLY A 298 -22.37 -14.92 -4.62
C GLY A 298 -21.12 -14.16 -5.05
N ILE A 299 -20.16 -13.96 -4.15
CA ILE A 299 -18.86 -13.35 -4.47
C ILE A 299 -18.05 -14.32 -5.34
N ARG A 300 -17.50 -13.82 -6.45
CA ARG A 300 -16.65 -14.61 -7.34
C ARG A 300 -15.20 -14.54 -6.88
N VAL A 301 -14.61 -15.69 -6.59
CA VAL A 301 -13.22 -15.80 -6.12
C VAL A 301 -12.34 -16.32 -7.25
N PHE A 302 -11.21 -15.63 -7.47
CA PHE A 302 -10.23 -15.95 -8.49
C PHE A 302 -8.85 -16.15 -7.85
N THR A 303 -8.18 -17.25 -8.20
CA THR A 303 -6.81 -17.52 -7.75
C THR A 303 -5.82 -17.22 -8.86
N TYR A 304 -4.90 -16.29 -8.62
CA TYR A 304 -3.88 -15.86 -9.58
C TYR A 304 -2.73 -16.87 -9.67
N ASN A 305 -2.40 -17.33 -10.89
CA ASN A 305 -1.47 -18.44 -11.13
C ASN A 305 -0.10 -18.03 -11.69
N ALA A 306 0.00 -16.84 -12.29
CA ALA A 306 1.24 -16.42 -12.98
C ALA A 306 2.36 -15.96 -12.04
N GLY A 307 2.17 -16.07 -10.73
CA GLY A 307 3.16 -15.67 -9.72
C GLY A 307 2.53 -15.52 -8.34
N PHE A 308 3.13 -14.68 -7.50
CA PHE A 308 2.56 -14.30 -6.21
C PHE A 308 1.86 -12.95 -6.33
N LEU A 309 0.53 -12.95 -6.26
CA LEU A 309 -0.25 -11.72 -6.23
C LEU A 309 -0.09 -11.05 -4.86
N HIS A 310 0.55 -9.90 -4.86
CA HIS A 310 0.76 -9.12 -3.64
C HIS A 310 0.08 -7.73 -3.70
N SER A 311 -0.68 -7.42 -4.74
CA SER A 311 -1.40 -6.15 -4.90
C SER A 311 -2.46 -5.96 -3.82
N LYS A 312 -2.60 -4.73 -3.35
CA LYS A 312 -3.64 -4.28 -2.43
C LYS A 312 -4.37 -3.12 -3.11
N CYS A 313 -5.42 -3.47 -3.82
CA CYS A 313 -6.24 -2.50 -4.53
C CYS A 313 -7.71 -2.91 -4.55
N ALA A 314 -8.57 -1.92 -4.68
CA ALA A 314 -9.98 -2.10 -4.93
C ALA A 314 -10.46 -1.06 -5.94
N VAL A 315 -11.44 -1.42 -6.77
CA VAL A 315 -12.09 -0.52 -7.71
C VAL A 315 -13.58 -0.79 -7.78
N ALA A 316 -14.40 0.26 -7.80
CA ALA A 316 -15.84 0.18 -7.87
C ALA A 316 -16.44 1.19 -8.86
N ASP A 317 -17.38 0.74 -9.68
CA ASP A 317 -18.35 1.52 -10.48
C ASP A 317 -17.75 2.53 -11.48
N ASP A 318 -16.47 2.46 -11.80
CA ASP A 318 -15.71 3.48 -12.53
C ASP A 318 -15.60 4.85 -11.81
N ASP A 319 -15.91 4.90 -10.49
CA ASP A 319 -15.94 6.14 -9.71
C ASP A 319 -14.81 6.22 -8.68
N TRP A 320 -14.44 5.08 -8.06
CA TRP A 320 -13.46 5.00 -6.98
C TRP A 320 -12.47 3.88 -7.20
N CYS A 321 -11.23 4.15 -6.87
CA CYS A 321 -10.25 3.09 -6.68
C CYS A 321 -9.31 3.42 -5.53
N THR A 322 -8.69 2.40 -4.96
CA THR A 322 -7.64 2.57 -3.97
C THR A 322 -6.47 1.64 -4.27
N VAL A 323 -5.27 2.16 -4.07
CA VAL A 323 -4.01 1.42 -4.16
C VAL A 323 -3.15 1.83 -2.97
N GLY A 324 -2.55 0.85 -2.29
CA GLY A 324 -1.73 1.16 -1.12
C GLY A 324 -1.01 -0.03 -0.52
N SER A 325 -0.71 0.06 0.76
CA SER A 325 -0.01 -0.95 1.52
C SER A 325 -0.93 -1.90 2.28
N SER A 326 -2.20 -1.51 2.55
CA SER A 326 -3.12 -2.24 3.43
C SER A 326 -3.70 -3.47 2.76
N ASN A 327 -3.45 -4.65 3.33
CA ASN A 327 -4.13 -5.89 2.96
C ASN A 327 -5.58 -5.89 3.45
N MET A 328 -6.37 -6.87 2.99
CA MET A 328 -7.73 -7.11 3.49
C MET A 328 -7.67 -8.10 4.67
N ASP A 329 -6.95 -7.74 5.74
CA ASP A 329 -6.73 -8.58 6.91
C ASP A 329 -6.79 -7.79 8.23
N PHE A 330 -6.96 -8.52 9.34
CA PHE A 330 -7.00 -7.95 10.69
C PHE A 330 -5.74 -7.13 11.01
N ARG A 331 -4.57 -7.66 10.61
CA ARG A 331 -3.30 -7.04 10.95
C ARG A 331 -3.14 -5.68 10.30
N SER A 332 -3.52 -5.54 9.03
CA SER A 332 -3.47 -4.26 8.32
C SER A 332 -4.46 -3.25 8.88
N PHE A 333 -5.62 -3.69 9.37
CA PHE A 333 -6.64 -2.77 9.88
C PHE A 333 -6.44 -2.37 11.34
N GLU A 334 -5.79 -3.22 12.16
CA GLU A 334 -5.74 -3.03 13.61
C GLU A 334 -4.32 -2.87 14.17
N ASN A 335 -3.29 -3.43 13.51
CA ASN A 335 -1.95 -3.53 14.09
C ASN A 335 -0.87 -2.81 13.31
N ASN A 336 -1.05 -2.58 12.01
CA ASN A 336 -0.03 -1.97 11.17
C ASN A 336 -0.24 -0.46 10.98
N PHE A 337 0.89 0.23 10.76
CA PHE A 337 0.89 1.54 10.15
C PHE A 337 0.80 1.33 8.64
N GLU A 338 -0.27 1.78 8.03
CA GLU A 338 -0.59 1.61 6.61
C GLU A 338 -0.80 2.95 5.93
N ALA A 339 -0.76 2.98 4.60
CA ALA A 339 -1.13 4.13 3.80
C ALA A 339 -1.71 3.71 2.45
N ASN A 340 -2.88 4.25 2.12
CA ASN A 340 -3.54 4.04 0.83
C ASN A 340 -3.81 5.38 0.14
N ALA A 341 -3.67 5.41 -1.18
CA ALA A 341 -4.23 6.45 -2.01
C ALA A 341 -5.67 6.07 -2.39
N PHE A 342 -6.64 6.89 -2.00
CA PHE A 342 -8.03 6.80 -2.46
C PHE A 342 -8.20 7.80 -3.60
N ILE A 343 -8.51 7.29 -4.79
CA ILE A 343 -8.50 8.04 -6.04
C ILE A 343 -9.92 8.11 -6.59
N TYR A 344 -10.33 9.30 -6.99
CA TYR A 344 -11.68 9.61 -7.42
C TYR A 344 -11.72 9.90 -8.91
N GLY A 345 -12.75 9.36 -9.57
CA GLY A 345 -13.05 9.68 -10.96
C GLY A 345 -12.72 8.57 -11.95
N LYS A 346 -13.42 8.65 -13.07
CA LYS A 346 -13.53 7.58 -14.07
C LYS A 346 -12.18 7.13 -14.65
N LYS A 347 -11.29 8.06 -14.96
CA LYS A 347 -10.01 7.74 -15.62
C LYS A 347 -9.16 6.78 -14.79
N ALA A 348 -8.97 7.10 -13.50
CA ALA A 348 -8.16 6.27 -12.61
C ALA A 348 -8.87 4.93 -12.30
N ALA A 349 -10.16 4.96 -12.00
CA ALA A 349 -10.94 3.75 -11.73
C ALA A 349 -10.94 2.81 -12.94
N THR A 350 -11.14 3.31 -14.16
CA THR A 350 -11.07 2.50 -15.39
C THR A 350 -9.69 1.88 -15.57
N SER A 351 -8.61 2.62 -15.33
CA SER A 351 -7.24 2.10 -15.43
C SER A 351 -6.99 0.94 -14.44
N VAL A 352 -7.40 1.08 -13.18
CA VAL A 352 -7.26 0.00 -12.19
C VAL A 352 -8.15 -1.20 -12.53
N LYS A 353 -9.35 -0.97 -13.06
CA LYS A 353 -10.23 -2.03 -13.57
C LYS A 353 -9.61 -2.80 -14.74
N GLU A 354 -9.03 -2.10 -15.71
CA GLU A 354 -8.34 -2.73 -16.86
C GLU A 354 -7.18 -3.60 -16.39
N ILE A 355 -6.39 -3.13 -15.40
CA ILE A 355 -5.34 -3.91 -14.77
C ILE A 355 -5.91 -5.18 -14.13
N PHE A 356 -7.01 -5.07 -13.36
CA PHE A 356 -7.68 -6.23 -12.77
C PHE A 356 -8.16 -7.22 -13.83
N MET A 357 -8.79 -6.74 -14.90
CA MET A 357 -9.29 -7.58 -15.99
C MET A 357 -8.15 -8.26 -16.77
N LYS A 358 -7.00 -7.61 -16.93
CA LYS A 358 -5.81 -8.21 -17.51
C LYS A 358 -5.27 -9.34 -16.65
N ASP A 359 -5.16 -9.12 -15.33
CA ASP A 359 -4.71 -10.14 -14.37
C ASP A 359 -5.66 -11.34 -14.30
N LEU A 360 -6.96 -11.12 -14.53
CA LEU A 360 -7.98 -12.16 -14.54
C LEU A 360 -7.70 -13.27 -15.58
N ASN A 361 -7.05 -12.93 -16.69
CA ASN A 361 -6.65 -13.90 -17.73
C ASN A 361 -5.62 -14.94 -17.21
N ALA A 362 -4.91 -14.62 -16.11
CA ALA A 362 -3.97 -15.52 -15.46
C ALA A 362 -4.57 -16.22 -14.23
N CYS A 363 -5.88 -16.17 -14.05
CA CYS A 363 -6.57 -16.69 -12.88
C CYS A 363 -7.38 -17.97 -13.16
N THR A 364 -7.61 -18.72 -12.10
CA THR A 364 -8.60 -19.81 -12.07
C THR A 364 -9.76 -19.39 -11.15
N GLU A 365 -10.99 -19.46 -11.65
CA GLU A 365 -12.17 -19.19 -10.84
C GLU A 365 -12.48 -20.36 -9.90
N VAL A 366 -12.67 -20.06 -8.62
CA VAL A 366 -13.05 -21.03 -7.59
C VAL A 366 -14.56 -21.23 -7.65
N ARG A 367 -15.01 -22.38 -8.17
CA ARG A 367 -16.43 -22.71 -8.30
C ARG A 367 -16.96 -23.37 -7.04
N ILE A 368 -18.08 -22.89 -6.50
CA ILE A 368 -18.68 -23.39 -5.25
C ILE A 368 -18.96 -24.91 -5.27
N ASN A 369 -19.42 -25.46 -6.40
CA ASN A 369 -19.71 -26.88 -6.54
C ASN A 369 -18.45 -27.76 -6.44
N GLN A 370 -17.31 -27.28 -6.94
CA GLN A 370 -16.02 -27.95 -6.80
C GLN A 370 -15.45 -27.73 -5.39
N TRP A 371 -15.62 -26.51 -4.86
CA TRP A 371 -15.15 -26.13 -3.52
C TRP A 371 -15.80 -26.99 -2.42
N ARG A 372 -17.09 -27.31 -2.52
CA ARG A 372 -17.81 -28.16 -1.57
C ARG A 372 -17.33 -29.62 -1.54
N LYS A 373 -16.69 -30.12 -2.62
CA LYS A 373 -16.20 -31.50 -2.74
C LYS A 373 -14.83 -31.73 -2.07
N ARG A 374 -14.21 -30.69 -1.49
CA ARG A 374 -12.90 -30.85 -0.83
C ARG A 374 -12.98 -31.76 0.39
N PRO A 375 -11.90 -32.52 0.70
CA PRO A 375 -11.89 -33.49 1.80
C PRO A 375 -12.25 -32.87 3.15
N TRP A 376 -12.95 -33.60 4.00
CA TRP A 376 -13.35 -33.14 5.33
C TRP A 376 -12.17 -32.73 6.22
N ARG A 377 -11.02 -33.42 6.11
CA ARG A 377 -9.79 -33.10 6.83
C ARG A 377 -9.29 -31.69 6.50
N ARG A 378 -9.37 -31.30 5.22
CA ARG A 378 -9.04 -29.96 4.77
C ARG A 378 -9.97 -28.90 5.39
N ARG A 379 -11.27 -29.18 5.38
CA ARG A 379 -12.28 -28.30 5.99
C ARG A 379 -12.05 -28.12 7.50
N LEU A 380 -11.67 -29.19 8.19
CA LEU A 380 -11.35 -29.13 9.61
C LEU A 380 -10.12 -28.23 9.86
N LEU A 381 -9.06 -28.39 9.07
CA LEU A 381 -7.84 -27.57 9.18
C LEU A 381 -8.13 -26.09 8.89
N GLU A 382 -8.93 -25.79 7.86
CA GLU A 382 -9.38 -24.45 7.55
C GLU A 382 -10.16 -23.82 8.73
N SER A 383 -11.06 -24.58 9.37
CA SER A 383 -11.81 -24.13 10.55
C SER A 383 -10.91 -23.83 11.75
N TYR A 384 -9.91 -24.67 11.99
CA TYR A 384 -8.93 -24.45 13.05
C TYR A 384 -8.09 -23.20 12.79
N THR A 385 -7.57 -23.06 11.57
CA THR A 385 -6.71 -21.92 11.23
C THR A 385 -7.47 -20.60 11.23
N ARG A 386 -8.78 -20.61 10.96
CA ARG A 386 -9.63 -19.41 11.05
C ARG A 386 -9.63 -18.79 12.45
N ILE A 387 -9.55 -19.60 13.51
CA ILE A 387 -9.47 -19.11 14.90
C ILE A 387 -8.17 -18.31 15.11
N LEU A 388 -7.12 -18.63 14.37
CA LEU A 388 -5.83 -17.96 14.45
C LEU A 388 -5.73 -16.70 13.57
N ALA A 389 -6.74 -16.45 12.70
CA ALA A 389 -6.71 -15.32 11.77
C ALA A 389 -6.41 -13.97 12.41
N PRO A 390 -6.93 -13.62 13.62
CA PRO A 390 -6.61 -12.35 14.26
C PRO A 390 -5.17 -12.25 14.80
N LEU A 391 -4.44 -13.37 14.86
CA LEU A 391 -3.06 -13.44 15.37
C LEU A 391 -2.01 -13.45 14.24
N LEU A 392 -2.44 -13.70 13.00
CA LEU A 392 -1.59 -13.81 11.79
C LEU A 392 -1.62 -12.51 11.01
#